data_601e3fe783de292c4a94bd52f174813a
#
_entry.id   601e3fe783de292c4a94bd52f174813a
#
_cell.length_a   1.000
_cell.length_b   1.000
_cell.length_c   1.000
_cell.angle_alpha   90.00
_cell.angle_beta   90.00
_cell.angle_gamma   90.00
#
_symmetry.space_group_name_H-M   'P 1'
#
loop_
_entity.id
_entity.type
_entity.pdbx_description
1 polymer ?
#
loop_
_entity_poly.entity_id
_entity_poly.type
_entity_poly.pdbx_seq_one_letter_code
_entity_poly.pdbx_strand_id
1 'polypeptide(L)'
;MKDIKRAIVSVFDKNGIIDFVKVLVDDFNVEILSTGGTGRLLMENGINYTKISDYTNSPEMFDGRVKTLHPKIEGGILYRRHLEKDIQDAEKYHIPPIDMVVCNLYKFKEAISKPNISLNEALEMIDIGGPTMIRAAAKNFPDVIVVPSSKYYEQIIKELRKNKGTISDNMRAKLAQDVFIIMADYNAAIANYLQEYYNPNLKLNEKLIKVYEKVQDCRYGENWDQQAGFYRDISAKYGLHSFKQLGGKEISFNNYLDIDACIQMLLDFGVEHHVTAILKHTSPNGIAIDKINQLKSIETAFSCDPLSAFGGIWGVNQTLTTEVADFIVNKKKIFIEVLMAPSFESEALEILKTKENMRILQFDDFLNKKDEIYKKFELRSTLGGMVVQEYDFKPIIKEWKVVSEKEVNEREKKALIFAYKVSKWAKSNSACFAQTYDTGIYSIGIGAGQQSRVHVVKLAAQKACEFGHEETIKGSFMGTDSFFPFPDGLEAAVEAGAKAIINPGGSIRDEMVIKRANELDCALVFCGKRVFRH
;
A
#
# COMPACT_ATOMS: atom_id res chain seq x y z
N MET A 1 -32.33 -5.22 -29.54
CA MET A 1 -32.07 -4.91 -28.09
C MET A 1 -33.44 -4.84 -27.43
N LYS A 2 -33.62 -5.48 -26.26
CA LYS A 2 -34.92 -5.56 -25.59
C LYS A 2 -35.05 -4.40 -24.61
N ASP A 3 -36.21 -3.73 -24.59
CA ASP A 3 -36.53 -2.66 -23.63
C ASP A 3 -36.62 -3.22 -22.21
N ILE A 4 -36.18 -2.42 -21.23
CA ILE A 4 -36.30 -2.77 -19.83
C ILE A 4 -37.75 -2.55 -19.39
N LYS A 5 -38.42 -3.61 -18.95
CA LYS A 5 -39.81 -3.51 -18.46
C LYS A 5 -39.94 -3.64 -16.95
N ARG A 6 -39.03 -4.40 -16.33
CA ARG A 6 -39.05 -4.67 -14.87
C ARG A 6 -37.67 -4.69 -14.27
N ALA A 7 -37.50 -3.97 -13.15
CA ALA A 7 -36.26 -3.92 -12.40
C ALA A 7 -36.48 -4.32 -10.92
N ILE A 8 -35.56 -5.13 -10.38
CA ILE A 8 -35.40 -5.30 -8.93
C ILE A 8 -34.44 -4.25 -8.42
N VAL A 9 -34.85 -3.49 -7.39
CA VAL A 9 -34.05 -2.48 -6.73
C VAL A 9 -33.94 -2.82 -5.25
N SER A 10 -32.78 -3.29 -4.83
CA SER A 10 -32.50 -3.66 -3.43
C SER A 10 -31.07 -3.26 -3.09
N VAL A 11 -30.89 -2.07 -2.54
CA VAL A 11 -29.55 -1.51 -2.27
C VAL A 11 -29.37 -1.26 -0.77
N PHE A 12 -28.16 -1.52 -0.26
CA PHE A 12 -27.75 -1.15 1.09
C PHE A 12 -27.34 0.32 1.13
N ASP A 13 -26.41 0.72 0.26
CA ASP A 13 -26.04 2.13 0.06
C ASP A 13 -27.08 2.82 -0.83
N LYS A 14 -27.72 3.83 -0.28
CA LYS A 14 -28.84 4.56 -0.90
C LYS A 14 -28.42 5.76 -1.75
N ASN A 15 -27.12 6.04 -1.86
CA ASN A 15 -26.62 7.21 -2.58
C ASN A 15 -27.04 7.19 -4.06
N GLY A 16 -27.73 8.26 -4.50
CA GLY A 16 -28.16 8.46 -5.89
C GLY A 16 -29.26 7.51 -6.38
N ILE A 17 -29.79 6.60 -5.54
CA ILE A 17 -30.79 5.61 -5.98
C ILE A 17 -32.11 6.25 -6.39
N ILE A 18 -32.54 7.30 -5.71
CA ILE A 18 -33.82 7.96 -6.01
C ILE A 18 -33.82 8.55 -7.42
N ASP A 19 -32.77 9.32 -7.74
CA ASP A 19 -32.66 9.96 -9.06
C ASP A 19 -32.52 8.90 -10.17
N PHE A 20 -31.77 7.83 -9.89
CA PHE A 20 -31.63 6.73 -10.83
C PHE A 20 -32.97 6.03 -11.11
N VAL A 21 -33.74 5.70 -10.07
CA VAL A 21 -35.02 5.00 -10.21
C VAL A 21 -36.09 5.92 -10.80
N LYS A 22 -36.10 7.23 -10.48
CA LYS A 22 -37.00 8.19 -11.15
C LYS A 22 -36.81 8.15 -12.66
N VAL A 23 -35.57 8.16 -13.15
CA VAL A 23 -35.31 8.06 -14.60
C VAL A 23 -35.85 6.74 -15.18
N LEU A 24 -35.70 5.61 -14.48
CA LEU A 24 -36.24 4.33 -14.95
C LEU A 24 -37.78 4.36 -15.07
N VAL A 25 -38.45 4.98 -14.11
CA VAL A 25 -39.91 5.06 -14.06
C VAL A 25 -40.42 6.12 -15.04
N ASP A 26 -39.92 7.35 -14.96
CA ASP A 26 -40.49 8.51 -15.65
C ASP A 26 -40.12 8.52 -17.14
N ASP A 27 -38.86 8.19 -17.48
CA ASP A 27 -38.39 8.22 -18.87
C ASP A 27 -38.67 6.90 -19.61
N PHE A 28 -38.73 5.76 -18.89
CA PHE A 28 -38.78 4.41 -19.53
C PHE A 28 -39.94 3.53 -19.06
N ASN A 29 -40.79 4.00 -18.15
CA ASN A 29 -41.97 3.26 -17.64
C ASN A 29 -41.62 1.88 -17.07
N VAL A 30 -40.52 1.74 -16.35
CA VAL A 30 -40.05 0.48 -15.77
C VAL A 30 -40.80 0.17 -14.48
N GLU A 31 -41.38 -1.04 -14.39
CA GLU A 31 -41.96 -1.55 -13.15
C GLU A 31 -40.84 -1.85 -12.12
N ILE A 32 -41.00 -1.34 -10.91
CA ILE A 32 -40.01 -1.50 -9.84
C ILE A 32 -40.48 -2.53 -8.82
N LEU A 33 -39.66 -3.58 -8.63
CA LEU A 33 -39.76 -4.52 -7.51
C LEU A 33 -38.76 -4.13 -6.42
N SER A 34 -39.17 -4.13 -5.15
CA SER A 34 -38.26 -3.74 -4.08
C SER A 34 -38.59 -4.42 -2.74
N THR A 35 -37.61 -4.40 -1.82
CA THR A 35 -37.72 -4.94 -0.47
C THR A 35 -37.51 -3.86 0.59
N GLY A 36 -38.08 -4.08 1.78
CA GLY A 36 -37.75 -3.44 3.05
C GLY A 36 -37.41 -1.95 2.98
N GLY A 37 -36.20 -1.59 3.42
CA GLY A 37 -35.77 -0.20 3.54
C GLY A 37 -35.58 0.54 2.19
N THR A 38 -35.26 -0.15 1.09
CA THR A 38 -35.19 0.48 -0.23
C THR A 38 -36.59 0.85 -0.71
N GLY A 39 -37.55 -0.07 -0.62
CA GLY A 39 -38.94 0.20 -1.03
C GLY A 39 -39.57 1.33 -0.23
N ARG A 40 -39.36 1.40 1.09
CA ARG A 40 -39.85 2.54 1.91
C ARG A 40 -39.27 3.87 1.43
N LEU A 41 -37.96 3.92 1.17
CA LEU A 41 -37.32 5.14 0.67
C LEU A 41 -37.88 5.57 -0.70
N LEU A 42 -38.17 4.62 -1.59
CA LEU A 42 -38.80 4.91 -2.90
C LEU A 42 -40.19 5.51 -2.70
N MET A 43 -41.01 4.93 -1.84
CA MET A 43 -42.37 5.40 -1.55
C MET A 43 -42.37 6.80 -0.93
N GLU A 44 -41.48 7.08 0.03
CA GLU A 44 -41.31 8.39 0.66
C GLU A 44 -40.95 9.50 -0.35
N ASN A 45 -40.37 9.11 -1.50
CA ASN A 45 -40.00 10.01 -2.59
C ASN A 45 -40.97 9.97 -3.78
N GLY A 46 -42.18 9.41 -3.58
CA GLY A 46 -43.26 9.40 -4.57
C GLY A 46 -43.08 8.38 -5.69
N ILE A 47 -42.21 7.39 -5.52
CA ILE A 47 -41.97 6.32 -6.51
C ILE A 47 -42.72 5.06 -6.07
N ASN A 48 -43.71 4.65 -6.87
CA ASN A 48 -44.45 3.42 -6.64
C ASN A 48 -43.58 2.18 -6.92
N TYR A 49 -43.77 1.15 -6.11
CA TYR A 49 -43.09 -0.14 -6.30
C TYR A 49 -43.99 -1.30 -5.89
N THR A 50 -43.74 -2.48 -6.43
CA THR A 50 -44.33 -3.75 -5.99
C THR A 50 -43.42 -4.40 -4.95
N LYS A 51 -43.98 -4.74 -3.78
CA LYS A 51 -43.20 -5.49 -2.77
C LYS A 51 -42.85 -6.88 -3.28
N ILE A 52 -41.64 -7.34 -2.98
CA ILE A 52 -41.21 -8.70 -3.36
C ILE A 52 -42.12 -9.77 -2.76
N SER A 53 -42.59 -9.61 -1.51
CA SER A 53 -43.56 -10.51 -0.88
C SER A 53 -44.87 -10.64 -1.68
N ASP A 54 -45.37 -9.52 -2.19
CA ASP A 54 -46.62 -9.49 -2.97
C ASP A 54 -46.38 -10.08 -4.38
N TYR A 55 -45.22 -9.81 -4.99
CA TYR A 55 -44.85 -10.35 -6.27
C TYR A 55 -44.65 -11.87 -6.23
N THR A 56 -44.08 -12.41 -5.16
CA THR A 56 -43.79 -13.84 -4.99
C THR A 56 -44.97 -14.62 -4.36
N ASN A 57 -45.91 -13.94 -3.71
CA ASN A 57 -46.89 -14.50 -2.77
C ASN A 57 -46.23 -15.29 -1.62
N SER A 58 -45.03 -14.89 -1.19
CA SER A 58 -44.27 -15.52 -0.11
C SER A 58 -43.85 -14.46 0.91
N PRO A 59 -44.12 -14.64 2.19
CA PRO A 59 -43.70 -13.69 3.21
C PRO A 59 -42.17 -13.68 3.38
N GLU A 60 -41.63 -12.57 3.92
CA GLU A 60 -40.26 -12.57 4.41
C GLU A 60 -40.16 -13.51 5.61
N MET A 61 -39.13 -14.37 5.64
CA MET A 61 -38.91 -15.36 6.69
C MET A 61 -37.58 -15.15 7.41
N PHE A 62 -37.49 -15.63 8.68
CA PHE A 62 -36.28 -15.60 9.47
C PHE A 62 -35.69 -14.19 9.63
N ASP A 63 -36.51 -13.24 10.09
CA ASP A 63 -36.15 -11.83 10.23
C ASP A 63 -35.56 -11.20 8.95
N GLY A 64 -36.06 -11.68 7.78
CA GLY A 64 -35.66 -11.19 6.49
C GLY A 64 -34.39 -11.79 5.90
N ARG A 65 -33.84 -12.86 6.47
CA ARG A 65 -32.74 -13.61 5.84
C ARG A 65 -33.17 -14.27 4.53
N VAL A 66 -34.48 -14.59 4.38
CA VAL A 66 -35.06 -15.12 3.14
C VAL A 66 -36.12 -14.15 2.64
N LYS A 67 -35.77 -13.36 1.63
CA LYS A 67 -36.64 -12.38 0.98
C LYS A 67 -36.70 -12.58 -0.53
N THR A 68 -35.53 -12.67 -1.17
CA THR A 68 -35.37 -12.71 -2.61
C THR A 68 -35.00 -14.10 -3.14
N LEU A 69 -34.68 -15.04 -2.26
CA LEU A 69 -34.38 -16.44 -2.62
C LEU A 69 -35.67 -17.19 -2.96
N HIS A 70 -36.20 -16.92 -4.12
CA HIS A 70 -37.48 -17.49 -4.59
C HIS A 70 -37.39 -17.85 -6.08
N PRO A 71 -37.95 -19.02 -6.52
CA PRO A 71 -37.91 -19.44 -7.94
C PRO A 71 -38.45 -18.39 -8.91
N LYS A 72 -39.45 -17.60 -8.52
CA LYS A 72 -40.03 -16.55 -9.34
C LYS A 72 -39.07 -15.37 -9.55
N ILE A 73 -38.19 -15.07 -8.60
CA ILE A 73 -37.16 -14.05 -8.71
C ILE A 73 -35.98 -14.57 -9.51
N GLU A 74 -35.37 -15.67 -9.04
CA GLU A 74 -34.17 -16.24 -9.68
C GLU A 74 -34.48 -16.76 -11.10
N GLY A 75 -35.64 -17.36 -11.30
CA GLY A 75 -36.10 -17.78 -12.62
C GLY A 75 -36.30 -16.59 -13.55
N GLY A 76 -36.95 -15.49 -13.10
CA GLY A 76 -37.14 -14.26 -13.87
C GLY A 76 -35.82 -13.61 -14.32
N ILE A 77 -34.76 -13.79 -13.54
CA ILE A 77 -33.40 -13.30 -13.86
C ILE A 77 -32.65 -14.29 -14.76
N LEU A 78 -32.75 -15.59 -14.51
CA LEU A 78 -31.86 -16.60 -15.10
C LEU A 78 -32.33 -17.24 -16.40
N TYR A 79 -33.67 -17.26 -16.72
CA TYR A 79 -34.11 -17.93 -17.92
C TYR A 79 -33.59 -17.24 -19.20
N ARG A 80 -33.17 -18.07 -20.17
CA ARG A 80 -32.59 -17.61 -21.43
C ARG A 80 -33.69 -17.26 -22.41
N ARG A 81 -33.84 -16.00 -22.74
CA ARG A 81 -34.97 -15.43 -23.47
C ARG A 81 -34.98 -15.77 -24.97
N HIS A 82 -33.93 -16.44 -25.45
CA HIS A 82 -33.80 -16.92 -26.83
C HIS A 82 -34.07 -18.44 -26.98
N LEU A 83 -34.23 -19.17 -25.84
CA LEU A 83 -34.47 -20.60 -25.84
C LEU A 83 -35.95 -20.90 -25.60
N GLU A 84 -36.59 -21.54 -26.58
CA GLU A 84 -38.01 -21.91 -26.56
C GLU A 84 -38.39 -22.70 -25.30
N LYS A 85 -37.56 -23.68 -24.91
CA LYS A 85 -37.77 -24.47 -23.69
C LYS A 85 -37.82 -23.62 -22.42
N ASP A 86 -36.93 -22.65 -22.28
CA ASP A 86 -36.90 -21.78 -21.12
C ASP A 86 -38.11 -20.84 -21.09
N ILE A 87 -38.58 -20.39 -22.26
CA ILE A 87 -39.81 -19.60 -22.42
C ILE A 87 -41.02 -20.39 -21.99
N GLN A 88 -41.18 -21.64 -22.48
CA GLN A 88 -42.28 -22.53 -22.12
C GLN A 88 -42.30 -22.84 -20.61
N ASP A 89 -41.14 -23.07 -20.00
CA ASP A 89 -41.04 -23.26 -18.55
C ASP A 89 -41.42 -21.98 -17.80
N ALA A 90 -40.97 -20.81 -18.24
CA ALA A 90 -41.33 -19.54 -17.62
C ALA A 90 -42.85 -19.27 -17.70
N GLU A 91 -43.50 -19.57 -18.82
CA GLU A 91 -44.96 -19.46 -18.98
C GLU A 91 -45.69 -20.46 -18.08
N LYS A 92 -45.28 -21.73 -18.11
CA LYS A 92 -45.87 -22.80 -17.31
C LYS A 92 -45.84 -22.52 -15.81
N TYR A 93 -44.76 -21.95 -15.33
CA TYR A 93 -44.58 -21.67 -13.89
C TYR A 93 -44.90 -20.20 -13.53
N HIS A 94 -45.46 -19.42 -14.45
CA HIS A 94 -45.83 -18.01 -14.26
C HIS A 94 -44.65 -17.18 -13.74
N ILE A 95 -43.50 -17.27 -14.42
CA ILE A 95 -42.27 -16.55 -14.10
C ILE A 95 -42.07 -15.39 -15.09
N PRO A 96 -42.49 -14.15 -14.75
CA PRO A 96 -42.29 -13.02 -15.65
C PRO A 96 -40.81 -12.60 -15.69
N PRO A 97 -40.34 -12.01 -16.81
CA PRO A 97 -38.94 -11.57 -16.92
C PRO A 97 -38.61 -10.43 -15.98
N ILE A 98 -37.39 -10.44 -15.48
CA ILE A 98 -36.74 -9.35 -14.75
C ILE A 98 -35.57 -8.87 -15.59
N ASP A 99 -35.63 -7.61 -16.06
CA ASP A 99 -34.70 -7.08 -17.07
C ASP A 99 -33.49 -6.37 -16.47
N MET A 100 -33.63 -5.91 -15.22
CA MET A 100 -32.56 -5.21 -14.50
C MET A 100 -32.52 -5.61 -13.03
N VAL A 101 -31.31 -5.77 -12.50
CA VAL A 101 -31.06 -5.97 -11.07
C VAL A 101 -30.13 -4.86 -10.58
N VAL A 102 -30.67 -3.96 -9.73
CA VAL A 102 -29.93 -2.87 -9.07
C VAL A 102 -29.72 -3.28 -7.62
N CYS A 103 -28.52 -3.75 -7.31
CA CYS A 103 -28.24 -4.26 -5.96
C CYS A 103 -26.77 -4.06 -5.61
N ASN A 104 -26.51 -3.40 -4.50
CA ASN A 104 -25.20 -3.37 -3.87
C ASN A 104 -25.25 -4.13 -2.54
N LEU A 105 -24.10 -4.65 -2.14
CA LEU A 105 -23.98 -5.56 -0.99
C LEU A 105 -23.87 -4.81 0.33
N TYR A 106 -24.12 -5.52 1.43
CA TYR A 106 -23.83 -5.02 2.77
C TYR A 106 -22.34 -4.70 2.91
N LYS A 107 -22.04 -3.62 3.62
CA LYS A 107 -20.68 -3.12 3.84
C LYS A 107 -19.96 -3.94 4.92
N PHE A 108 -19.74 -5.23 4.65
CA PHE A 108 -19.13 -6.17 5.58
C PHE A 108 -17.78 -5.67 6.13
N LYS A 109 -16.90 -5.16 5.27
CA LYS A 109 -15.59 -4.61 5.67
C LYS A 109 -15.72 -3.44 6.67
N GLU A 110 -16.67 -2.53 6.45
CA GLU A 110 -16.91 -1.42 7.37
C GLU A 110 -17.47 -1.93 8.72
N ALA A 111 -18.33 -2.94 8.68
CA ALA A 111 -18.88 -3.53 9.90
C ALA A 111 -17.80 -4.18 10.76
N ILE A 112 -16.95 -5.02 10.17
CA ILE A 112 -15.87 -5.70 10.91
C ILE A 112 -14.72 -4.78 11.32
N SER A 113 -14.64 -3.57 10.79
CA SER A 113 -13.65 -2.56 11.24
C SER A 113 -14.04 -1.86 12.54
N LYS A 114 -15.27 -2.05 13.03
CA LYS A 114 -15.73 -1.47 14.30
C LYS A 114 -15.03 -2.16 15.48
N PRO A 115 -14.56 -1.39 16.48
CA PRO A 115 -14.00 -1.99 17.69
C PRO A 115 -15.03 -2.90 18.38
N ASN A 116 -14.58 -4.08 18.82
CA ASN A 116 -15.37 -5.02 19.61
C ASN A 116 -16.65 -5.59 18.94
N ILE A 117 -16.70 -5.65 17.61
CA ILE A 117 -17.81 -6.34 16.95
C ILE A 117 -17.84 -7.81 17.36
N SER A 118 -19.02 -8.29 17.77
CA SER A 118 -19.20 -9.72 18.08
C SER A 118 -19.25 -10.57 16.79
N LEU A 119 -18.95 -11.87 16.92
CA LEU A 119 -19.07 -12.79 15.78
C LEU A 119 -20.51 -12.80 15.22
N ASN A 120 -21.51 -12.81 16.09
CA ASN A 120 -22.91 -12.82 15.67
C ASN A 120 -23.27 -11.57 14.86
N GLU A 121 -22.85 -10.37 15.29
CA GLU A 121 -23.06 -9.14 14.53
C GLU A 121 -22.35 -9.18 13.19
N ALA A 122 -21.13 -9.71 13.13
CA ALA A 122 -20.40 -9.87 11.88
C ALA A 122 -21.09 -10.87 10.94
N LEU A 123 -21.61 -11.99 11.45
CA LEU A 123 -22.35 -12.97 10.65
C LEU A 123 -23.64 -12.40 10.06
N GLU A 124 -24.37 -11.55 10.82
CA GLU A 124 -25.58 -10.87 10.30
C GLU A 124 -25.25 -9.86 9.16
N MET A 125 -24.01 -9.42 9.04
CA MET A 125 -23.57 -8.56 7.94
C MET A 125 -23.14 -9.35 6.70
N ILE A 126 -23.23 -10.68 6.71
CA ILE A 126 -23.00 -11.51 5.52
C ILE A 126 -24.29 -11.53 4.71
N ASP A 127 -24.27 -10.83 3.57
CA ASP A 127 -25.40 -10.80 2.63
C ASP A 127 -25.44 -12.12 1.82
N ILE A 128 -26.60 -12.71 1.73
CA ILE A 128 -26.86 -13.93 0.92
C ILE A 128 -27.71 -13.60 -0.31
N GLY A 129 -28.79 -12.85 -0.11
CA GLY A 129 -29.75 -12.55 -1.18
C GLY A 129 -29.18 -11.64 -2.27
N GLY A 130 -28.46 -10.59 -1.88
CA GLY A 130 -27.79 -9.68 -2.81
C GLY A 130 -26.79 -10.40 -3.72
N PRO A 131 -25.81 -11.13 -3.17
CA PRO A 131 -24.89 -11.96 -3.94
C PRO A 131 -25.57 -12.93 -4.91
N THR A 132 -26.65 -13.57 -4.50
CA THR A 132 -27.38 -14.52 -5.36
C THR A 132 -27.97 -13.79 -6.57
N MET A 133 -28.70 -12.70 -6.34
CA MET A 133 -29.33 -11.92 -7.43
C MET A 133 -28.32 -11.32 -8.41
N ILE A 134 -27.24 -10.67 -7.90
CA ILE A 134 -26.27 -10.04 -8.81
C ILE A 134 -25.46 -11.08 -9.60
N ARG A 135 -25.16 -12.24 -9.02
CA ARG A 135 -24.50 -13.35 -9.72
C ARG A 135 -25.41 -13.96 -10.79
N ALA A 136 -26.69 -14.15 -10.48
CA ALA A 136 -27.69 -14.62 -11.45
C ALA A 136 -27.80 -13.67 -12.64
N ALA A 137 -27.94 -12.36 -12.38
CA ALA A 137 -28.00 -11.33 -13.41
C ALA A 137 -26.71 -11.24 -14.22
N ALA A 138 -25.55 -11.29 -13.57
CA ALA A 138 -24.25 -11.30 -14.23
C ALA A 138 -24.06 -12.55 -15.11
N LYS A 139 -24.51 -13.72 -14.68
CA LYS A 139 -24.49 -14.94 -15.49
C LYS A 139 -25.36 -14.80 -16.76
N ASN A 140 -26.49 -14.10 -16.64
CA ASN A 140 -27.43 -13.88 -17.73
C ASN A 140 -27.32 -12.46 -18.33
N PHE A 141 -26.14 -11.85 -18.32
CA PHE A 141 -25.92 -10.47 -18.79
C PHE A 141 -26.36 -10.19 -20.25
N PRO A 142 -26.44 -11.15 -21.17
CA PRO A 142 -27.00 -10.88 -22.49
C PRO A 142 -28.49 -10.48 -22.44
N ASP A 143 -29.23 -10.99 -21.45
CA ASP A 143 -30.66 -10.74 -21.29
C ASP A 143 -30.99 -9.77 -20.15
N VAL A 144 -30.11 -9.64 -19.12
CA VAL A 144 -30.35 -8.88 -17.88
C VAL A 144 -29.26 -7.87 -17.62
N ILE A 145 -29.64 -6.65 -17.26
CA ILE A 145 -28.69 -5.61 -16.82
C ILE A 145 -28.45 -5.75 -15.31
N VAL A 146 -27.21 -5.92 -14.90
CA VAL A 146 -26.82 -5.88 -13.49
C VAL A 146 -26.16 -4.55 -13.14
N VAL A 147 -26.59 -3.91 -12.05
CA VAL A 147 -26.06 -2.63 -11.57
C VAL A 147 -25.55 -2.80 -10.14
N PRO A 148 -24.27 -3.19 -9.97
CA PRO A 148 -23.75 -3.57 -8.65
C PRO A 148 -23.25 -2.40 -7.78
N SER A 149 -23.25 -1.18 -8.32
CA SER A 149 -22.73 0.00 -7.61
C SER A 149 -23.32 1.30 -8.17
N SER A 150 -23.51 2.29 -7.28
CA SER A 150 -23.96 3.64 -7.64
C SER A 150 -23.04 4.38 -8.60
N LYS A 151 -21.76 4.02 -8.66
CA LYS A 151 -20.77 4.61 -9.59
C LYS A 151 -21.17 4.47 -11.07
N TYR A 152 -22.08 3.56 -11.40
CA TYR A 152 -22.54 3.33 -12.77
C TYR A 152 -23.83 4.06 -13.13
N TYR A 153 -24.55 4.65 -12.18
CA TYR A 153 -25.88 5.23 -12.42
C TYR A 153 -25.86 6.27 -13.53
N GLU A 154 -24.98 7.24 -13.50
CA GLU A 154 -24.89 8.28 -14.54
C GLU A 154 -24.56 7.71 -15.93
N GLN A 155 -23.63 6.76 -15.99
CA GLN A 155 -23.25 6.17 -17.27
C GLN A 155 -24.39 5.34 -17.86
N ILE A 156 -25.11 4.58 -17.03
CA ILE A 156 -26.26 3.79 -17.44
C ILE A 156 -27.38 4.71 -17.92
N ILE A 157 -27.70 5.79 -17.21
CA ILE A 157 -28.71 6.78 -17.63
C ILE A 157 -28.36 7.36 -19.02
N LYS A 158 -27.09 7.75 -19.22
CA LYS A 158 -26.63 8.26 -20.52
C LYS A 158 -26.84 7.25 -21.64
N GLU A 159 -26.49 5.98 -21.42
CA GLU A 159 -26.69 4.93 -22.41
C GLU A 159 -28.17 4.61 -22.66
N LEU A 160 -28.99 4.53 -21.62
CA LEU A 160 -30.44 4.32 -21.74
C LEU A 160 -31.10 5.40 -22.58
N ARG A 161 -30.77 6.66 -22.35
CA ARG A 161 -31.30 7.79 -23.12
C ARG A 161 -30.80 7.78 -24.56
N LYS A 162 -29.53 7.48 -24.79
CA LYS A 162 -28.92 7.39 -26.11
C LYS A 162 -29.51 6.25 -26.94
N ASN A 163 -29.76 5.09 -26.33
CA ASN A 163 -30.17 3.87 -26.96
C ASN A 163 -31.67 3.52 -26.77
N LYS A 164 -32.48 4.51 -26.41
CA LYS A 164 -33.94 4.40 -26.27
C LYS A 164 -34.39 3.23 -25.37
N GLY A 165 -33.85 3.18 -24.13
CA GLY A 165 -34.26 2.20 -23.11
C GLY A 165 -33.41 0.94 -23.00
N THR A 166 -32.24 0.91 -23.66
CA THR A 166 -31.29 -0.21 -23.53
C THR A 166 -29.84 0.27 -23.36
N ILE A 167 -28.94 -0.64 -22.97
CA ILE A 167 -27.49 -0.36 -22.89
C ILE A 167 -26.72 -1.27 -23.84
N SER A 168 -25.52 -0.86 -24.22
CA SER A 168 -24.63 -1.61 -25.11
C SER A 168 -24.21 -2.98 -24.52
N ASP A 169 -23.93 -3.95 -25.38
CA ASP A 169 -23.44 -5.28 -24.98
C ASP A 169 -22.10 -5.18 -24.25
N ASN A 170 -21.24 -4.25 -24.68
CA ASN A 170 -19.97 -3.98 -23.98
C ASN A 170 -20.20 -3.49 -22.54
N MET A 171 -21.20 -2.62 -22.34
CA MET A 171 -21.54 -2.15 -20.99
C MET A 171 -22.12 -3.27 -20.13
N ARG A 172 -23.01 -4.11 -20.70
CA ARG A 172 -23.53 -5.30 -20.02
C ARG A 172 -22.42 -6.25 -19.57
N ALA A 173 -21.49 -6.57 -20.48
CA ALA A 173 -20.35 -7.44 -20.20
C ALA A 173 -19.45 -6.86 -19.11
N LYS A 174 -19.16 -5.55 -19.15
CA LYS A 174 -18.37 -4.84 -18.13
C LYS A 174 -19.03 -4.90 -16.75
N LEU A 175 -20.33 -4.61 -16.66
CA LEU A 175 -21.08 -4.68 -15.42
C LEU A 175 -21.08 -6.09 -14.83
N ALA A 176 -21.25 -7.11 -15.68
CA ALA A 176 -21.19 -8.52 -15.27
C ALA A 176 -19.80 -8.92 -14.78
N GLN A 177 -18.74 -8.49 -15.45
CA GLN A 177 -17.35 -8.70 -15.00
C GLN A 177 -17.13 -8.10 -13.61
N ASP A 178 -17.59 -6.86 -13.40
CA ASP A 178 -17.40 -6.15 -12.13
C ASP A 178 -18.15 -6.83 -10.98
N VAL A 179 -19.31 -7.46 -11.23
CA VAL A 179 -19.99 -8.30 -10.22
C VAL A 179 -19.06 -9.40 -9.72
N PHE A 180 -18.39 -10.14 -10.61
CA PHE A 180 -17.53 -11.24 -10.18
C PHE A 180 -16.28 -10.73 -9.45
N ILE A 181 -15.76 -9.57 -9.80
CA ILE A 181 -14.67 -8.90 -9.05
C ILE A 181 -15.15 -8.50 -7.65
N ILE A 182 -16.32 -7.85 -7.55
CA ILE A 182 -16.94 -7.48 -6.26
C ILE A 182 -17.15 -8.71 -5.38
N MET A 183 -17.64 -9.81 -5.96
CA MET A 183 -17.84 -11.06 -5.24
C MET A 183 -16.54 -11.70 -4.75
N ALA A 184 -15.48 -11.64 -5.55
CA ALA A 184 -14.17 -12.13 -5.13
C ALA A 184 -13.66 -11.35 -3.92
N ASP A 185 -13.76 -10.02 -3.93
CA ASP A 185 -13.37 -9.16 -2.83
C ASP A 185 -14.25 -9.37 -1.57
N TYR A 186 -15.55 -9.46 -1.76
CA TYR A 186 -16.52 -9.70 -0.68
C TYR A 186 -16.24 -11.02 0.04
N ASN A 187 -16.08 -12.11 -0.72
CA ASN A 187 -15.77 -13.42 -0.17
C ASN A 187 -14.37 -13.47 0.48
N ALA A 188 -13.38 -12.77 -0.09
CA ALA A 188 -12.06 -12.65 0.51
C ALA A 188 -12.12 -11.99 1.89
N ALA A 189 -12.91 -10.91 2.02
CA ALA A 189 -13.07 -10.21 3.30
C ALA A 189 -13.69 -11.11 4.37
N ILE A 190 -14.74 -11.88 4.02
CA ILE A 190 -15.40 -12.82 4.93
C ILE A 190 -14.42 -13.92 5.35
N ALA A 191 -13.74 -14.54 4.38
CA ALA A 191 -12.81 -15.64 4.65
C ALA A 191 -11.65 -15.19 5.56
N ASN A 192 -11.06 -14.02 5.30
CA ASN A 192 -9.98 -13.47 6.11
C ASN A 192 -10.46 -13.16 7.55
N TYR A 193 -11.65 -12.54 7.70
CA TYR A 193 -12.22 -12.26 9.02
C TYR A 193 -12.44 -13.53 9.84
N LEU A 194 -13.08 -14.54 9.26
CA LEU A 194 -13.32 -15.81 9.95
C LEU A 194 -12.02 -16.53 10.31
N GLN A 195 -11.01 -16.44 9.45
CA GLN A 195 -9.71 -17.03 9.71
C GLN A 195 -8.98 -16.34 10.87
N GLU A 196 -9.00 -15.01 10.92
CA GLU A 196 -8.44 -14.24 12.04
C GLU A 196 -9.20 -14.51 13.35
N TYR A 197 -10.54 -14.61 13.29
CA TYR A 197 -11.37 -14.87 14.45
C TYR A 197 -11.10 -16.25 15.08
N TYR A 198 -11.03 -17.30 14.26
CA TYR A 198 -10.84 -18.68 14.77
C TYR A 198 -9.37 -19.04 15.00
N ASN A 199 -8.44 -18.35 14.36
CA ASN A 199 -7.01 -18.64 14.48
C ASN A 199 -6.19 -17.36 14.79
N PRO A 200 -6.46 -16.64 15.88
CA PRO A 200 -5.83 -15.36 16.17
C PRO A 200 -4.30 -15.43 16.34
N ASN A 201 -3.78 -16.64 16.61
CA ASN A 201 -2.35 -16.88 16.77
C ASN A 201 -1.66 -17.38 15.48
N LEU A 202 -2.42 -17.61 14.41
CA LEU A 202 -1.86 -18.05 13.14
C LEU A 202 -1.18 -16.87 12.45
N LYS A 203 0.15 -16.97 12.29
CA LYS A 203 0.94 -15.89 11.69
C LYS A 203 0.76 -15.80 10.17
N LEU A 204 0.71 -16.94 9.50
CA LEU A 204 0.54 -17.03 8.05
C LEU A 204 -0.60 -17.98 7.73
N ASN A 205 -1.54 -17.50 6.94
CA ASN A 205 -2.70 -18.26 6.51
C ASN A 205 -2.32 -19.35 5.50
N GLU A 206 -2.99 -20.52 5.56
CA GLU A 206 -2.79 -21.59 4.57
C GLU A 206 -3.15 -21.13 3.15
N LYS A 207 -4.14 -20.24 3.02
CA LYS A 207 -4.54 -19.63 1.77
C LYS A 207 -4.50 -18.12 1.89
N LEU A 208 -3.68 -17.48 1.10
CA LEU A 208 -3.61 -16.02 1.03
C LEU A 208 -4.56 -15.52 -0.06
N ILE A 209 -5.58 -14.76 0.34
CA ILE A 209 -6.55 -14.16 -0.58
C ILE A 209 -6.38 -12.65 -0.55
N LYS A 210 -5.98 -12.07 -1.68
CA LYS A 210 -5.78 -10.64 -1.86
C LYS A 210 -6.42 -10.20 -3.17
N VAL A 211 -7.06 -9.05 -3.15
CA VAL A 211 -7.60 -8.43 -4.37
C VAL A 211 -6.92 -7.08 -4.55
N TYR A 212 -6.38 -6.87 -5.73
CA TYR A 212 -5.70 -5.64 -6.11
C TYR A 212 -6.49 -4.89 -7.18
N GLU A 213 -6.63 -3.59 -7.02
CA GLU A 213 -7.25 -2.69 -7.99
C GLU A 213 -6.18 -1.83 -8.65
N LYS A 214 -6.21 -1.74 -9.98
CA LYS A 214 -5.28 -0.87 -10.72
C LYS A 214 -5.57 0.60 -10.40
N VAL A 215 -4.54 1.31 -9.92
CA VAL A 215 -4.60 2.74 -9.63
C VAL A 215 -4.22 3.55 -10.86
N GLN A 216 -3.13 3.15 -11.54
CA GLN A 216 -2.69 3.79 -12.77
C GLN A 216 -1.86 2.84 -13.65
N ASP A 217 -1.81 3.14 -14.94
CA ASP A 217 -0.83 2.56 -15.84
C ASP A 217 0.51 3.28 -15.67
N CYS A 218 1.62 2.54 -15.59
CA CYS A 218 2.94 3.10 -15.68
C CYS A 218 3.37 3.13 -17.14
N ARG A 219 4.12 4.15 -17.53
CA ARG A 219 4.56 4.29 -18.92
C ARG A 219 5.35 3.08 -19.45
N TYR A 220 6.11 2.43 -18.57
CA TYR A 220 6.83 1.17 -18.78
C TYR A 220 7.23 0.58 -17.42
N GLY A 221 7.76 -0.67 -17.40
CA GLY A 221 8.26 -1.35 -16.21
C GLY A 221 9.65 -0.89 -15.78
N GLU A 222 10.48 -1.82 -15.28
CA GLU A 222 11.90 -1.52 -15.05
C GLU A 222 12.60 -1.11 -16.35
N ASN A 223 12.22 -1.75 -17.46
CA ASN A 223 12.73 -1.49 -18.79
C ASN A 223 11.58 -0.98 -19.70
N TRP A 224 11.97 -0.28 -20.73
CA TRP A 224 11.08 0.50 -21.62
C TRP A 224 10.08 -0.32 -22.44
N ASP A 225 10.36 -1.60 -22.66
CA ASP A 225 9.56 -2.56 -23.43
C ASP A 225 8.58 -3.36 -22.58
N GLN A 226 8.58 -3.16 -21.26
CA GLN A 226 7.70 -3.86 -20.32
C GLN A 226 6.43 -3.06 -20.05
N GLN A 227 5.27 -3.72 -20.14
CA GLN A 227 4.02 -3.15 -19.63
C GLN A 227 4.00 -3.17 -18.11
N ALA A 228 3.54 -2.08 -17.50
CA ALA A 228 3.49 -1.97 -16.05
C ALA A 228 2.31 -1.13 -15.56
N GLY A 229 1.93 -1.33 -14.32
CA GLY A 229 0.89 -0.56 -13.65
C GLY A 229 1.05 -0.64 -12.13
N PHE A 230 0.56 0.38 -11.45
CA PHE A 230 0.47 0.39 -10.00
C PHE A 230 -0.91 -0.12 -9.56
N TYR A 231 -0.91 -1.11 -8.68
CA TYR A 231 -2.11 -1.72 -8.10
C TYR A 231 -2.09 -1.53 -6.58
N ARG A 232 -3.22 -1.15 -6.00
CA ARG A 232 -3.41 -1.11 -4.56
C ARG A 232 -4.08 -2.37 -4.05
N ASP A 233 -3.72 -2.84 -2.89
CA ASP A 233 -4.52 -3.79 -2.11
C ASP A 233 -5.78 -3.06 -1.63
N ILE A 234 -6.97 -3.49 -2.09
CA ILE A 234 -8.24 -2.83 -1.75
C ILE A 234 -8.61 -2.97 -0.26
N SER A 235 -7.98 -3.88 0.47
CA SER A 235 -8.09 -3.99 1.92
C SER A 235 -7.15 -3.05 2.67
N ALA A 236 -6.17 -2.43 1.99
CA ALA A 236 -5.21 -1.54 2.61
C ALA A 236 -5.79 -0.14 2.82
N LYS A 237 -5.93 0.26 4.08
CA LYS A 237 -6.34 1.62 4.45
C LYS A 237 -5.23 2.65 4.13
N TYR A 238 -3.98 2.27 4.34
CA TYR A 238 -2.79 3.09 4.11
C TYR A 238 -1.85 2.41 3.13
N GLY A 239 -1.22 3.20 2.28
CA GLY A 239 -0.26 2.76 1.28
C GLY A 239 0.08 3.89 0.31
N LEU A 240 0.96 3.65 -0.66
CA LEU A 240 1.38 4.66 -1.63
C LEU A 240 0.22 5.27 -2.44
N HIS A 241 -0.90 4.54 -2.56
CA HIS A 241 -2.12 5.02 -3.21
C HIS A 241 -2.80 6.19 -2.49
N SER A 242 -2.45 6.45 -1.22
CA SER A 242 -2.97 7.60 -0.46
C SER A 242 -2.12 8.86 -0.59
N PHE A 243 -0.96 8.78 -1.25
CA PHE A 243 -0.08 9.92 -1.44
C PHE A 243 -0.64 10.86 -2.51
N LYS A 244 -0.51 12.16 -2.27
CA LYS A 244 -0.97 13.21 -3.20
C LYS A 244 0.20 13.70 -4.03
N GLN A 245 0.09 13.61 -5.34
CA GLN A 245 1.05 14.23 -6.23
C GLN A 245 0.67 15.70 -6.46
N LEU A 246 1.52 16.63 -6.01
CA LEU A 246 1.30 18.08 -6.06
C LEU A 246 1.97 18.76 -7.25
N GLY A 247 2.86 18.06 -7.96
CA GLY A 247 3.58 18.56 -9.12
C GLY A 247 4.41 17.49 -9.82
N GLY A 248 4.93 17.84 -10.98
CA GLY A 248 5.84 17.03 -11.78
C GLY A 248 5.16 16.01 -12.71
N LYS A 249 5.99 15.16 -13.31
CA LYS A 249 5.57 14.11 -14.25
C LYS A 249 4.89 12.94 -13.54
N GLU A 250 4.21 12.08 -14.29
CA GLU A 250 3.66 10.82 -13.79
C GLU A 250 4.72 9.95 -13.09
N ILE A 251 4.29 9.24 -12.06
CA ILE A 251 5.16 8.32 -11.30
C ILE A 251 5.43 7.08 -12.16
N SER A 252 6.69 6.72 -12.35
CA SER A 252 7.10 5.51 -13.07
C SER A 252 7.14 4.29 -12.15
N PHE A 253 7.21 3.09 -12.76
CA PHE A 253 7.40 1.84 -12.02
C PHE A 253 8.60 1.90 -11.06
N ASN A 254 9.77 2.32 -11.56
CA ASN A 254 10.98 2.45 -10.74
C ASN A 254 10.83 3.49 -9.63
N ASN A 255 10.11 4.61 -9.89
CA ASN A 255 9.83 5.58 -8.82
C ASN A 255 8.98 4.96 -7.71
N TYR A 256 7.97 4.13 -8.01
CA TYR A 256 7.17 3.47 -6.97
C TYR A 256 8.03 2.59 -6.06
N LEU A 257 8.99 1.83 -6.61
CA LEU A 257 9.91 1.01 -5.81
C LEU A 257 10.78 1.87 -4.89
N ASP A 258 11.31 2.97 -5.43
CA ASP A 258 12.17 3.88 -4.67
C ASP A 258 11.38 4.68 -3.62
N ILE A 259 10.16 5.13 -3.93
CA ILE A 259 9.23 5.79 -3.00
C ILE A 259 8.90 4.84 -1.83
N ASP A 260 8.60 3.57 -2.12
CA ASP A 260 8.31 2.56 -1.10
C ASP A 260 9.51 2.35 -0.17
N ALA A 261 10.72 2.23 -0.72
CA ALA A 261 11.94 2.13 0.08
C ALA A 261 12.18 3.37 0.96
N CYS A 262 11.94 4.57 0.40
CA CYS A 262 12.13 5.83 1.12
C CYS A 262 11.14 5.99 2.28
N ILE A 263 9.84 5.75 2.04
CA ILE A 263 8.83 5.91 3.10
C ILE A 263 9.00 4.89 4.22
N GLN A 264 9.37 3.64 3.89
CA GLN A 264 9.68 2.62 4.89
C GLN A 264 10.87 3.04 5.76
N MET A 265 11.89 3.65 5.16
CA MET A 265 13.04 4.17 5.90
C MET A 265 12.63 5.31 6.83
N LEU A 266 11.86 6.30 6.36
CA LEU A 266 11.34 7.37 7.20
C LEU A 266 10.48 6.85 8.36
N LEU A 267 9.64 5.83 8.12
CA LEU A 267 8.87 5.14 9.17
C LEU A 267 9.76 4.52 10.26
N ASP A 268 10.91 3.97 9.88
CA ASP A 268 11.84 3.35 10.83
C ASP A 268 12.61 4.40 11.64
N PHE A 269 13.01 5.52 11.02
CA PHE A 269 13.71 6.61 11.71
C PHE A 269 12.78 7.45 12.61
N GLY A 270 11.48 7.51 12.30
CA GLY A 270 10.47 8.19 13.12
C GLY A 270 10.37 9.69 12.86
N VAL A 271 9.66 10.40 13.76
CA VAL A 271 9.27 11.81 13.56
C VAL A 271 9.83 12.78 14.61
N GLU A 272 10.63 12.31 15.56
CA GLU A 272 11.09 13.12 16.70
C GLU A 272 12.05 14.25 16.29
N HIS A 273 12.85 14.04 15.25
CA HIS A 273 13.87 14.96 14.77
C HIS A 273 13.73 15.12 13.26
N HIS A 274 14.39 16.11 12.66
CA HIS A 274 14.46 16.26 11.21
C HIS A 274 15.28 15.11 10.61
N VAL A 275 14.63 14.24 9.86
CA VAL A 275 15.26 13.14 9.12
C VAL A 275 15.18 13.43 7.64
N THR A 276 16.32 13.33 6.99
CA THR A 276 16.42 13.32 5.53
C THR A 276 16.95 11.97 5.07
N ALA A 277 16.25 11.36 4.11
CA ALA A 277 16.66 10.13 3.44
C ALA A 277 16.78 10.38 1.94
N ILE A 278 17.95 10.12 1.37
CA ILE A 278 18.23 10.21 -0.07
C ILE A 278 18.55 8.82 -0.59
N LEU A 279 17.77 8.36 -1.56
CA LEU A 279 17.83 7.01 -2.11
C LEU A 279 17.93 7.03 -3.62
N LYS A 280 18.52 5.96 -4.16
CA LYS A 280 18.46 5.62 -5.58
C LYS A 280 18.54 4.10 -5.73
N HIS A 281 17.69 3.55 -6.62
CA HIS A 281 17.63 2.10 -6.84
C HIS A 281 17.37 1.31 -5.55
N THR A 282 16.42 1.78 -4.74
CA THR A 282 15.98 1.22 -3.46
C THR A 282 17.05 1.15 -2.36
N SER A 283 18.22 1.78 -2.57
CA SER A 283 19.31 1.83 -1.61
C SER A 283 19.63 3.26 -1.19
N PRO A 284 19.97 3.51 0.08
CA PRO A 284 20.32 4.85 0.56
C PRO A 284 21.66 5.32 0.00
N ASN A 285 21.69 6.59 -0.39
CA ASN A 285 22.91 7.31 -0.80
C ASN A 285 23.39 8.25 0.31
N GLY A 286 22.46 8.74 1.14
CA GLY A 286 22.74 9.59 2.25
C GLY A 286 21.55 9.72 3.18
N ILE A 287 21.84 9.68 4.48
CA ILE A 287 20.84 9.86 5.53
C ILE A 287 21.42 10.76 6.60
N ALA A 288 20.59 11.66 7.14
CA ALA A 288 20.95 12.47 8.27
C ALA A 288 19.77 12.69 9.21
N ILE A 289 20.11 12.89 10.47
CA ILE A 289 19.19 13.34 11.52
C ILE A 289 19.75 14.62 12.11
N ASP A 290 18.94 15.67 12.17
CA ASP A 290 19.27 16.87 12.93
C ASP A 290 18.14 17.20 13.92
N LYS A 291 18.48 17.61 15.13
CA LYS A 291 17.50 17.89 16.18
C LYS A 291 16.80 19.23 16.01
N ILE A 292 17.40 20.16 15.27
CA ILE A 292 17.03 21.57 15.27
C ILE A 292 16.76 22.10 13.87
N ASN A 293 17.56 21.68 12.85
CA ASN A 293 17.60 22.34 11.55
C ASN A 293 17.38 21.35 10.39
N GLN A 294 16.28 21.51 9.67
CA GLN A 294 15.93 20.66 8.53
C GLN A 294 16.91 20.84 7.36
N LEU A 295 17.31 22.08 7.04
CA LEU A 295 18.28 22.34 5.98
C LEU A 295 19.61 21.65 6.25
N LYS A 296 20.09 21.70 7.51
CA LYS A 296 21.32 21.00 7.92
C LYS A 296 21.23 19.49 7.71
N SER A 297 20.08 18.89 8.05
CA SER A 297 19.81 17.47 7.78
C SER A 297 19.91 17.14 6.28
N ILE A 298 19.38 17.99 5.41
CA ILE A 298 19.45 17.81 3.96
C ILE A 298 20.87 17.99 3.41
N GLU A 299 21.57 19.03 3.82
CA GLU A 299 22.95 19.29 3.38
C GLU A 299 23.89 18.14 3.75
N THR A 300 23.79 17.64 4.98
CA THR A 300 24.65 16.55 5.45
C THR A 300 24.27 15.22 4.81
N ALA A 301 22.98 14.93 4.62
CA ALA A 301 22.56 13.73 3.88
C ALA A 301 23.07 13.77 2.42
N PHE A 302 22.94 14.92 1.76
CA PHE A 302 23.42 15.11 0.39
C PHE A 302 24.95 14.98 0.27
N SER A 303 25.70 15.40 1.29
CA SER A 303 27.17 15.36 1.26
C SER A 303 27.75 13.94 1.27
N CYS A 304 26.96 12.92 1.67
CA CYS A 304 27.41 11.53 1.74
C CYS A 304 27.81 10.95 0.37
N ASP A 305 26.96 11.17 -0.64
CA ASP A 305 27.19 10.72 -2.03
C ASP A 305 26.42 11.64 -3.01
N PRO A 306 26.94 12.85 -3.27
CA PRO A 306 26.28 13.81 -4.14
C PRO A 306 26.12 13.33 -5.60
N LEU A 307 26.99 12.41 -6.03
CA LEU A 307 26.96 11.86 -7.38
C LEU A 307 25.76 10.92 -7.55
N SER A 308 25.56 9.98 -6.60
CA SER A 308 24.43 9.05 -6.66
C SER A 308 23.12 9.73 -6.28
N ALA A 309 23.14 10.83 -5.51
CA ALA A 309 21.95 11.60 -5.16
C ALA A 309 21.31 12.28 -6.39
N PHE A 310 22.08 12.48 -7.47
CA PHE A 310 21.57 13.03 -8.72
C PHE A 310 20.55 12.07 -9.37
N GLY A 311 19.32 12.54 -9.56
CA GLY A 311 18.21 11.72 -10.07
C GLY A 311 17.66 10.73 -9.06
N GLY A 312 17.92 10.95 -7.76
CA GLY A 312 17.40 10.11 -6.67
C GLY A 312 16.04 10.56 -6.15
N ILE A 313 15.56 9.82 -5.16
CA ILE A 313 14.36 10.11 -4.36
C ILE A 313 14.82 10.73 -3.05
N TRP A 314 14.24 11.87 -2.70
CA TRP A 314 14.53 12.57 -1.46
C TRP A 314 13.27 12.60 -0.59
N GLY A 315 13.38 12.14 0.63
CA GLY A 315 12.28 12.14 1.60
C GLY A 315 12.67 12.85 2.89
N VAL A 316 11.74 13.65 3.40
CA VAL A 316 11.83 14.25 4.74
C VAL A 316 10.63 13.85 5.58
N ASN A 317 10.82 13.78 6.90
CA ASN A 317 9.78 13.28 7.83
C ASN A 317 8.94 14.39 8.48
N GLN A 318 9.23 15.65 8.20
CA GLN A 318 8.50 16.82 8.71
C GLN A 318 8.15 17.78 7.58
N THR A 319 7.28 18.76 7.82
CA THR A 319 6.90 19.79 6.84
C THR A 319 8.13 20.38 6.18
N LEU A 320 8.17 20.38 4.84
CA LEU A 320 9.29 20.93 4.11
C LEU A 320 9.20 22.44 4.07
N THR A 321 10.27 23.10 4.53
CA THR A 321 10.34 24.56 4.70
C THR A 321 10.73 25.28 3.43
N THR A 322 10.41 26.57 3.36
CA THR A 322 10.81 27.48 2.27
C THR A 322 12.33 27.52 2.09
N GLU A 323 13.10 27.58 3.19
CA GLU A 323 14.56 27.57 3.16
C GLU A 323 15.13 26.34 2.45
N VAL A 324 14.54 25.17 2.70
CA VAL A 324 14.92 23.91 2.04
C VAL A 324 14.55 23.93 0.56
N ALA A 325 13.38 24.46 0.21
CA ALA A 325 12.95 24.58 -1.18
C ALA A 325 13.91 25.47 -1.98
N ASP A 326 14.31 26.60 -1.43
CA ASP A 326 15.29 27.51 -2.02
C ASP A 326 16.65 26.82 -2.23
N PHE A 327 17.14 26.08 -1.23
CA PHE A 327 18.36 25.32 -1.36
C PHE A 327 18.29 24.32 -2.53
N ILE A 328 17.19 23.54 -2.63
CA ILE A 328 17.00 22.53 -3.68
C ILE A 328 16.96 23.19 -5.08
N VAL A 329 16.26 24.32 -5.22
CA VAL A 329 16.05 24.95 -6.53
C VAL A 329 17.28 25.70 -6.99
N ASN A 330 17.98 26.38 -6.08
CA ASN A 330 19.10 27.27 -6.42
C ASN A 330 20.45 26.55 -6.54
N LYS A 331 20.60 25.35 -6.02
CA LYS A 331 21.85 24.59 -6.14
C LYS A 331 21.96 23.89 -7.50
N LYS A 332 22.84 24.36 -8.37
CA LYS A 332 22.99 23.93 -9.78
C LYS A 332 23.23 22.43 -10.00
N LYS A 333 23.74 21.71 -9.00
CA LYS A 333 24.08 20.28 -9.10
C LYS A 333 22.99 19.35 -8.54
N ILE A 334 21.86 19.88 -8.07
CA ILE A 334 20.76 19.07 -7.55
C ILE A 334 19.75 18.80 -8.67
N PHE A 335 19.53 17.52 -8.94
CA PHE A 335 18.41 17.02 -9.74
C PHE A 335 17.72 15.90 -8.95
N ILE A 336 16.44 16.09 -8.67
CA ILE A 336 15.61 15.18 -7.87
C ILE A 336 14.49 14.63 -8.77
N GLU A 337 14.35 13.32 -8.84
CA GLU A 337 13.23 12.65 -9.54
C GLU A 337 11.94 12.76 -8.75
N VAL A 338 12.00 12.48 -7.43
CA VAL A 338 10.86 12.57 -6.50
C VAL A 338 11.31 13.22 -5.20
N LEU A 339 10.58 14.24 -4.79
CA LEU A 339 10.67 14.85 -3.47
C LEU A 339 9.41 14.55 -2.68
N MET A 340 9.57 14.02 -1.47
CA MET A 340 8.44 13.62 -0.65
C MET A 340 8.53 14.12 0.79
N ALA A 341 7.39 14.62 1.28
CA ALA A 341 7.26 15.16 2.63
C ALA A 341 5.84 14.93 3.17
N PRO A 342 5.61 14.96 4.50
CA PRO A 342 4.25 14.91 5.04
C PRO A 342 3.41 16.14 4.63
N SER A 343 4.04 17.30 4.50
CA SER A 343 3.44 18.55 4.00
C SER A 343 4.53 19.50 3.53
N PHE A 344 4.12 20.60 2.90
CA PHE A 344 4.99 21.65 2.39
C PHE A 344 4.46 23.01 2.86
N GLU A 345 5.35 23.94 3.23
CA GLU A 345 4.97 25.34 3.36
C GLU A 345 4.45 25.85 2.00
N SER A 346 3.46 26.75 2.01
CA SER A 346 2.84 27.22 0.76
C SER A 346 3.84 27.84 -0.20
N GLU A 347 4.74 28.66 0.31
CA GLU A 347 5.81 29.29 -0.47
C GLU A 347 6.84 28.26 -0.99
N ALA A 348 7.21 27.30 -0.14
CA ALA A 348 8.07 26.17 -0.53
C ALA A 348 7.51 25.40 -1.72
N LEU A 349 6.20 25.12 -1.71
CA LEU A 349 5.55 24.40 -2.79
C LEU A 349 5.59 25.18 -4.11
N GLU A 350 5.35 26.47 -4.09
CA GLU A 350 5.41 27.31 -5.30
C GLU A 350 6.85 27.37 -5.88
N ILE A 351 7.86 27.49 -5.02
CA ILE A 351 9.27 27.43 -5.41
C ILE A 351 9.60 26.09 -6.08
N LEU A 352 9.19 24.98 -5.46
CA LEU A 352 9.49 23.63 -5.94
C LEU A 352 8.80 23.32 -7.28
N LYS A 353 7.58 23.84 -7.52
CA LYS A 353 6.85 23.67 -8.77
C LYS A 353 7.56 24.25 -9.98
N THR A 354 8.51 25.17 -9.79
CA THR A 354 9.35 25.68 -10.88
C THR A 354 10.21 24.59 -11.53
N LYS A 355 10.41 23.45 -10.85
CA LYS A 355 11.07 22.25 -11.38
C LYS A 355 10.04 21.30 -11.99
N GLU A 356 9.53 21.61 -13.17
CA GLU A 356 8.43 20.92 -13.87
C GLU A 356 8.56 19.39 -13.96
N ASN A 357 9.77 18.85 -13.94
CA ASN A 357 10.02 17.42 -14.06
C ASN A 357 10.04 16.68 -12.70
N MET A 358 10.21 17.41 -11.59
CA MET A 358 10.33 16.85 -10.25
C MET A 358 8.94 16.46 -9.72
N ARG A 359 8.76 15.22 -9.35
CA ARG A 359 7.51 14.76 -8.71
C ARG A 359 7.52 15.19 -7.25
N ILE A 360 6.49 15.94 -6.86
CA ILE A 360 6.31 16.43 -5.49
C ILE A 360 5.19 15.62 -4.87
N LEU A 361 5.51 14.83 -3.84
CA LEU A 361 4.57 13.92 -3.19
C LEU A 361 4.33 14.32 -1.75
N GLN A 362 3.06 14.43 -1.38
CA GLN A 362 2.62 14.63 -0.01
C GLN A 362 2.01 13.35 0.55
N PHE A 363 2.46 12.93 1.74
CA PHE A 363 1.98 11.72 2.40
C PHE A 363 1.26 11.96 3.72
N ASP A 364 0.91 13.23 4.01
CA ASP A 364 0.16 13.66 5.21
C ASP A 364 0.74 13.04 6.50
N ASP A 365 -0.12 12.50 7.38
CA ASP A 365 0.25 11.89 8.66
C ASP A 365 0.65 10.40 8.55
N PHE A 366 1.04 9.91 7.36
CA PHE A 366 1.33 8.50 7.09
C PHE A 366 2.35 7.89 8.06
N LEU A 367 3.38 8.64 8.47
CA LEU A 367 4.40 8.15 9.40
C LEU A 367 3.84 7.82 10.79
N ASN A 368 2.74 8.45 11.20
CA ASN A 368 2.06 8.17 12.46
C ASN A 368 1.18 6.91 12.41
N LYS A 369 1.02 6.28 11.23
CA LYS A 369 0.27 5.03 11.04
C LYS A 369 1.14 3.78 11.09
N LYS A 370 2.36 3.92 11.56
CA LYS A 370 3.36 2.86 11.65
C LYS A 370 2.80 1.54 12.17
N ASP A 371 2.13 1.56 13.32
CA ASP A 371 1.62 0.34 13.97
C ASP A 371 0.50 -0.36 13.16
N GLU A 372 -0.30 0.41 12.40
CA GLU A 372 -1.32 -0.16 11.52
C GLU A 372 -0.72 -0.78 10.26
N ILE A 373 0.34 -0.17 9.72
CA ILE A 373 1.07 -0.65 8.53
C ILE A 373 1.83 -1.94 8.87
N TYR A 374 2.42 -2.02 10.05
CA TYR A 374 3.25 -3.15 10.49
C TYR A 374 2.50 -4.44 10.81
N LYS A 375 1.21 -4.36 11.00
CA LYS A 375 0.35 -5.56 11.13
C LYS A 375 0.20 -6.33 9.83
N LYS A 376 0.74 -5.82 8.71
CA LYS A 376 0.65 -6.42 7.38
C LYS A 376 1.91 -7.20 7.05
N PHE A 377 1.80 -8.00 5.99
CA PHE A 377 2.91 -8.77 5.45
C PHE A 377 3.48 -8.11 4.20
N GLU A 378 4.79 -8.18 4.08
CA GLU A 378 5.50 -7.91 2.84
C GLU A 378 5.36 -9.10 1.91
N LEU A 379 5.02 -8.83 0.65
CA LEU A 379 4.82 -9.83 -0.39
C LEU A 379 5.84 -9.58 -1.50
N ARG A 380 6.57 -10.62 -1.91
CA ARG A 380 7.49 -10.54 -3.06
C ARG A 380 7.19 -11.64 -4.06
N SER A 381 6.99 -11.26 -5.29
CA SER A 381 6.72 -12.18 -6.40
C SER A 381 7.91 -13.10 -6.67
N THR A 382 7.62 -14.35 -6.95
CA THR A 382 8.56 -15.35 -7.48
C THR A 382 7.94 -16.04 -8.68
N LEU A 383 8.72 -16.81 -9.44
CA LEU A 383 8.16 -17.60 -10.53
C LEU A 383 7.11 -18.59 -9.99
N GLY A 384 5.85 -18.39 -10.40
CA GLY A 384 4.74 -19.27 -10.00
C GLY A 384 4.23 -19.11 -8.58
N GLY A 385 4.69 -18.09 -7.82
CA GLY A 385 4.26 -17.90 -6.45
C GLY A 385 4.71 -16.58 -5.83
N MET A 386 4.75 -16.54 -4.51
CA MET A 386 5.27 -15.41 -3.74
C MET A 386 5.89 -15.89 -2.43
N VAL A 387 6.87 -15.16 -1.95
CA VAL A 387 7.35 -15.28 -0.57
C VAL A 387 6.69 -14.19 0.28
N VAL A 388 6.36 -14.53 1.52
CA VAL A 388 5.61 -13.70 2.45
C VAL A 388 6.37 -13.60 3.76
N GLN A 389 6.54 -12.40 4.29
CA GLN A 389 7.16 -12.17 5.59
C GLN A 389 6.52 -11.01 6.35
N GLU A 390 6.69 -10.97 7.67
CA GLU A 390 6.36 -9.78 8.44
C GLU A 390 7.27 -8.62 8.00
N TYR A 391 6.77 -7.38 8.01
CA TYR A 391 7.63 -6.22 7.89
C TYR A 391 8.62 -6.17 9.07
N ASP A 392 9.91 -5.91 8.79
CA ASP A 392 10.92 -5.84 9.84
C ASP A 392 11.01 -4.45 10.47
N PHE A 393 10.05 -4.14 11.33
CA PHE A 393 10.03 -2.90 12.11
C PHE A 393 10.16 -3.13 13.63
N LYS A 394 10.47 -4.37 14.02
CA LYS A 394 10.83 -4.70 15.39
C LYS A 394 12.11 -3.97 15.80
N PRO A 395 12.32 -3.74 17.10
CA PRO A 395 13.54 -3.10 17.57
C PRO A 395 14.79 -3.67 16.92
N ILE A 396 15.61 -2.81 16.38
CA ILE A 396 16.82 -3.19 15.65
C ILE A 396 17.89 -3.73 16.60
N ILE A 397 17.86 -3.30 17.85
CA ILE A 397 18.73 -3.78 18.93
C ILE A 397 17.93 -4.77 19.77
N LYS A 398 18.32 -6.04 19.72
CA LYS A 398 17.75 -7.10 20.57
C LYS A 398 18.49 -7.16 21.90
N GLU A 399 19.81 -6.97 21.86
CA GLU A 399 20.71 -6.97 22.99
C GLU A 399 21.78 -5.91 22.73
N TRP A 400 22.21 -5.20 23.74
CA TRP A 400 23.34 -4.28 23.63
C TRP A 400 24.50 -4.82 24.46
N LYS A 401 25.53 -5.32 23.80
CA LYS A 401 26.69 -5.91 24.45
C LYS A 401 27.98 -5.36 23.86
N VAL A 402 28.70 -4.52 24.64
CA VAL A 402 30.09 -4.15 24.33
C VAL A 402 30.93 -5.38 24.62
N VAL A 403 31.59 -5.92 23.58
CA VAL A 403 32.37 -7.16 23.68
C VAL A 403 33.88 -6.92 23.65
N SER A 404 34.31 -5.71 23.29
CA SER A 404 35.70 -5.26 23.34
C SER A 404 36.04 -4.68 24.72
N GLU A 405 37.33 -4.49 24.96
CA GLU A 405 37.85 -3.77 26.16
C GLU A 405 37.49 -2.28 26.13
N LYS A 406 37.42 -1.69 24.93
CA LYS A 406 37.07 -0.30 24.74
C LYS A 406 35.58 -0.08 24.92
N GLU A 407 35.20 0.78 25.81
CA GLU A 407 33.82 1.12 26.13
C GLU A 407 33.21 2.10 25.12
N VAL A 408 31.87 2.19 25.12
CA VAL A 408 31.06 3.05 24.27
C VAL A 408 30.20 3.98 25.12
N ASN A 409 30.33 5.29 24.94
CA ASN A 409 29.47 6.27 25.63
C ASN A 409 28.10 6.46 24.90
N GLU A 410 27.16 7.17 25.54
CA GLU A 410 25.80 7.36 25.02
C GLU A 410 25.73 8.10 23.66
N ARG A 411 26.67 9.02 23.39
CA ARG A 411 26.75 9.69 22.07
C ARG A 411 27.19 8.70 20.99
N GLU A 412 28.19 7.90 21.27
CA GLU A 412 28.72 6.85 20.38
C GLU A 412 27.69 5.77 20.15
N LYS A 413 26.96 5.37 21.20
CA LYS A 413 25.85 4.41 21.09
C LYS A 413 24.78 4.87 20.08
N LYS A 414 24.36 6.14 20.15
CA LYS A 414 23.41 6.71 19.19
C LYS A 414 23.93 6.68 17.76
N ALA A 415 25.21 6.99 17.56
CA ALA A 415 25.85 6.95 16.25
C ALA A 415 25.97 5.52 15.69
N LEU A 416 26.32 4.54 16.53
CA LEU A 416 26.36 3.13 16.15
C LEU A 416 24.96 2.61 15.77
N ILE A 417 23.93 2.92 16.56
CA ILE A 417 22.54 2.55 16.25
C ILE A 417 22.10 3.18 14.93
N PHE A 418 22.45 4.44 14.68
CA PHE A 418 22.17 5.10 13.42
C PHE A 418 22.87 4.40 12.25
N ALA A 419 24.17 4.16 12.32
CA ALA A 419 24.92 3.46 11.27
C ALA A 419 24.35 2.06 10.98
N TYR A 420 23.98 1.33 12.05
CA TYR A 420 23.34 0.02 11.92
C TYR A 420 21.96 0.10 11.27
N LYS A 421 21.17 1.12 11.60
CA LYS A 421 19.86 1.36 10.99
C LYS A 421 19.97 1.73 9.50
N VAL A 422 20.99 2.51 9.13
CA VAL A 422 21.27 2.81 7.71
C VAL A 422 21.66 1.54 6.96
N SER A 423 22.53 0.70 7.51
CA SER A 423 22.92 -0.56 6.85
C SER A 423 21.77 -1.55 6.71
N LYS A 424 20.77 -1.55 7.61
CA LYS A 424 19.52 -2.31 7.45
C LYS A 424 18.79 -1.96 6.14
N TRP A 425 18.80 -0.69 5.74
CA TRP A 425 18.05 -0.21 4.57
C TRP A 425 18.84 -0.28 3.27
N ALA A 426 20.14 -0.52 3.33
CA ALA A 426 20.96 -0.80 2.17
C ALA A 426 20.88 -2.29 1.78
N LYS A 427 21.01 -2.57 0.49
CA LYS A 427 21.02 -3.98 0.01
C LYS A 427 22.22 -4.74 0.57
N SER A 428 21.98 -5.95 1.04
CA SER A 428 22.98 -6.85 1.65
C SER A 428 24.02 -7.35 0.63
N ASN A 429 25.28 -7.57 1.02
CA ASN A 429 25.89 -7.09 2.25
C ASN A 429 26.00 -5.58 2.24
N SER A 430 25.86 -4.97 3.40
CA SER A 430 25.90 -3.53 3.55
C SER A 430 26.79 -3.08 4.71
N ALA A 431 27.34 -1.88 4.57
CA ALA A 431 28.09 -1.18 5.61
C ALA A 431 27.80 0.33 5.52
N CYS A 432 27.73 0.98 6.67
CA CYS A 432 27.57 2.43 6.76
C CYS A 432 28.56 3.01 7.76
N PHE A 433 29.37 3.97 7.30
CA PHE A 433 30.13 4.86 8.17
C PHE A 433 29.28 6.08 8.50
N ALA A 434 29.24 6.44 9.75
CA ALA A 434 28.49 7.58 10.26
C ALA A 434 29.36 8.49 11.13
N GLN A 435 29.01 9.76 11.18
CA GLN A 435 29.66 10.75 12.03
C GLN A 435 28.62 11.60 12.76
N THR A 436 29.06 12.20 13.87
CA THR A 436 28.23 13.08 14.69
C THR A 436 28.73 14.52 14.61
N TYR A 437 27.80 15.46 14.67
CA TYR A 437 28.05 16.86 14.94
C TYR A 437 27.15 17.30 16.11
N ASP A 438 27.21 18.55 16.54
CA ASP A 438 26.58 18.99 17.80
C ASP A 438 25.09 18.69 17.89
N THR A 439 24.36 18.89 16.77
CA THR A 439 22.90 18.72 16.73
C THR A 439 22.46 17.45 16.03
N GLY A 440 23.38 16.68 15.41
CA GLY A 440 22.93 15.58 14.55
C GLY A 440 23.92 14.43 14.35
N ILE A 441 23.46 13.50 13.52
CA ILE A 441 24.18 12.30 13.08
C ILE A 441 23.91 12.11 11.60
N TYR A 442 24.93 11.76 10.80
CA TYR A 442 24.79 11.56 9.36
C TYR A 442 25.69 10.46 8.83
N SER A 443 25.30 9.87 7.74
CA SER A 443 26.13 8.93 6.98
C SER A 443 27.20 9.69 6.20
N ILE A 444 28.40 9.14 6.14
CA ILE A 444 29.52 9.70 5.39
C ILE A 444 30.02 8.76 4.30
N GLY A 445 29.60 7.49 4.34
CA GLY A 445 29.90 6.50 3.30
C GLY A 445 29.03 5.27 3.48
N ILE A 446 28.36 4.87 2.41
CA ILE A 446 27.46 3.72 2.39
C ILE A 446 27.89 2.76 1.28
N GLY A 447 28.16 1.52 1.67
CA GLY A 447 28.35 0.38 0.77
C GLY A 447 27.11 -0.51 0.76
N ALA A 448 26.69 -0.98 -0.40
CA ALA A 448 25.50 -1.79 -0.57
C ALA A 448 25.68 -2.88 -1.64
N GLY A 449 24.99 -4.00 -1.49
CA GLY A 449 24.85 -5.03 -2.53
C GLY A 449 26.12 -5.79 -2.86
N GLN A 450 27.10 -5.85 -1.97
CA GLN A 450 28.34 -6.56 -2.21
C GLN A 450 28.27 -8.01 -1.72
N GLN A 451 28.79 -8.94 -2.52
CA GLN A 451 28.85 -10.35 -2.15
C GLN A 451 29.86 -10.62 -1.02
N SER A 452 30.89 -9.81 -0.90
CA SER A 452 31.93 -9.90 0.13
C SER A 452 31.76 -8.81 1.19
N ARG A 453 31.84 -9.21 2.48
CA ARG A 453 31.77 -8.27 3.61
C ARG A 453 32.91 -7.29 3.66
N VAL A 454 34.13 -7.76 3.40
CA VAL A 454 35.29 -6.87 3.36
C VAL A 454 35.21 -5.87 2.20
N HIS A 455 34.67 -6.30 1.04
CA HIS A 455 34.52 -5.42 -0.10
C HIS A 455 33.47 -4.32 0.15
N VAL A 456 32.37 -4.64 0.85
CA VAL A 456 31.37 -3.62 1.14
C VAL A 456 31.88 -2.57 2.11
N VAL A 457 32.71 -2.96 3.09
CA VAL A 457 33.37 -2.00 4.01
C VAL A 457 34.33 -1.09 3.23
N LYS A 458 35.17 -1.68 2.38
CA LYS A 458 36.10 -0.92 1.51
C LYS A 458 35.37 0.02 0.56
N LEU A 459 34.26 -0.42 -0.03
CA LEU A 459 33.42 0.42 -0.89
C LEU A 459 32.83 1.62 -0.12
N ALA A 460 32.32 1.39 1.08
CA ALA A 460 31.77 2.46 1.92
C ALA A 460 32.86 3.47 2.28
N ALA A 461 34.06 3.00 2.66
CA ALA A 461 35.20 3.85 2.97
C ALA A 461 35.70 4.64 1.75
N GLN A 462 35.82 3.97 0.59
CA GLN A 462 36.20 4.60 -0.67
C GLN A 462 35.26 5.76 -1.03
N LYS A 463 33.94 5.55 -0.95
CA LYS A 463 32.95 6.60 -1.20
C LYS A 463 33.11 7.76 -0.23
N ALA A 464 33.32 7.49 1.06
CA ALA A 464 33.55 8.55 2.03
C ALA A 464 34.74 9.44 1.63
N CYS A 465 35.86 8.84 1.25
CA CYS A 465 37.04 9.60 0.78
C CYS A 465 36.76 10.34 -0.55
N GLU A 466 36.12 9.68 -1.51
CA GLU A 466 35.80 10.28 -2.82
C GLU A 466 34.95 11.57 -2.70
N PHE A 467 34.08 11.64 -1.69
CA PHE A 467 33.19 12.77 -1.48
C PHE A 467 33.65 13.76 -0.40
N GLY A 468 34.94 13.73 -0.05
CA GLY A 468 35.57 14.74 0.82
C GLY A 468 35.43 14.48 2.32
N HIS A 469 35.26 13.21 2.69
CA HIS A 469 35.18 12.77 4.09
C HIS A 469 36.44 12.09 4.59
N GLU A 470 37.61 12.26 3.94
CA GLU A 470 38.89 11.61 4.32
C GLU A 470 39.31 11.93 5.77
N GLU A 471 39.08 13.14 6.22
CA GLU A 471 39.37 13.51 7.62
C GLU A 471 38.18 13.16 8.53
N THR A 472 36.96 13.25 8.02
CA THR A 472 35.75 12.99 8.78
C THR A 472 35.55 11.52 9.12
N ILE A 473 36.06 10.60 8.27
CA ILE A 473 35.98 9.16 8.52
C ILE A 473 36.86 8.71 9.69
N LYS A 474 37.92 9.47 10.00
CA LYS A 474 38.76 9.21 11.15
C LYS A 474 37.97 9.43 12.46
N GLY A 475 37.90 8.41 13.30
CA GLY A 475 37.08 8.39 14.49
C GLY A 475 35.58 8.23 14.27
N SER A 476 35.18 7.73 13.09
CA SER A 476 33.78 7.43 12.73
C SER A 476 33.23 6.19 13.42
N PHE A 477 31.95 5.94 13.21
CA PHE A 477 31.19 4.79 13.69
C PHE A 477 30.70 3.98 12.51
N MET A 478 30.87 2.66 12.56
CA MET A 478 30.44 1.80 11.47
C MET A 478 29.37 0.80 11.92
N GLY A 479 28.33 0.63 11.12
CA GLY A 479 27.35 -0.47 11.21
C GLY A 479 27.40 -1.37 10.00
N THR A 480 27.21 -2.68 10.20
CA THR A 480 27.08 -3.66 9.12
C THR A 480 25.94 -4.64 9.39
N ASP A 481 25.20 -5.01 8.36
CA ASP A 481 23.95 -5.79 8.40
C ASP A 481 24.06 -7.20 8.97
N SER A 482 25.30 -7.72 9.12
CA SER A 482 25.58 -9.05 9.66
C SER A 482 26.94 -9.12 10.37
N PHE A 483 27.22 -10.26 11.00
CA PHE A 483 28.48 -10.52 11.69
C PHE A 483 29.69 -10.63 10.74
N PHE A 484 30.88 -10.44 11.28
CA PHE A 484 32.12 -10.73 10.58
C PHE A 484 32.49 -12.22 10.74
N PRO A 485 32.61 -12.99 9.65
CA PRO A 485 33.09 -14.38 9.73
C PRO A 485 34.59 -14.48 10.02
N PHE A 486 35.33 -13.41 9.74
CA PHE A 486 36.77 -13.25 9.96
C PHE A 486 37.09 -11.81 10.35
N PRO A 487 38.27 -11.51 10.93
CA PRO A 487 38.65 -10.15 11.32
C PRO A 487 38.85 -9.15 10.18
N ASP A 488 39.00 -9.62 8.94
CA ASP A 488 39.35 -8.82 7.75
C ASP A 488 38.39 -7.65 7.48
N GLY A 489 37.10 -7.84 7.73
CA GLY A 489 36.10 -6.78 7.60
C GLY A 489 36.21 -5.72 8.70
N LEU A 490 36.53 -6.12 9.93
CA LEU A 490 36.81 -5.22 11.05
C LEU A 490 38.13 -4.46 10.80
N GLU A 491 39.18 -5.17 10.36
CA GLU A 491 40.46 -4.55 10.02
C GLU A 491 40.30 -3.46 8.96
N ALA A 492 39.58 -3.77 7.87
CA ALA A 492 39.30 -2.79 6.82
C ALA A 492 38.52 -1.58 7.32
N ALA A 493 37.62 -1.76 8.29
CA ALA A 493 36.87 -0.65 8.88
C ALA A 493 37.75 0.25 9.78
N VAL A 494 38.62 -0.35 10.58
CA VAL A 494 39.57 0.38 11.44
C VAL A 494 40.64 1.08 10.61
N GLU A 495 41.17 0.42 9.57
CA GLU A 495 42.10 1.02 8.61
C GLU A 495 41.51 2.25 7.93
N ALA A 496 40.21 2.20 7.61
CA ALA A 496 39.47 3.35 7.07
C ALA A 496 39.26 4.48 8.09
N GLY A 497 39.34 4.20 9.41
CA GLY A 497 39.23 5.20 10.47
C GLY A 497 38.08 4.97 11.44
N ALA A 498 37.35 3.86 11.40
CA ALA A 498 36.32 3.56 12.39
C ALA A 498 36.93 3.33 13.76
N LYS A 499 36.41 4.03 14.78
CA LYS A 499 36.81 3.83 16.19
C LYS A 499 35.87 2.91 16.97
N ALA A 500 34.68 2.66 16.43
CA ALA A 500 33.70 1.78 17.02
C ALA A 500 32.81 1.15 15.93
N ILE A 501 32.46 -0.12 16.12
CA ILE A 501 31.71 -0.93 15.15
C ILE A 501 30.57 -1.65 15.84
N ILE A 502 29.40 -1.71 15.17
CA ILE A 502 28.25 -2.51 15.59
C ILE A 502 27.89 -3.55 14.52
N ASN A 503 27.63 -4.77 14.97
CA ASN A 503 27.12 -5.86 14.16
C ASN A 503 26.27 -6.81 15.03
N PRO A 504 25.53 -7.80 14.44
CA PRO A 504 24.72 -8.71 15.25
C PRO A 504 25.48 -9.66 16.17
N GLY A 505 26.74 -9.96 15.89
CA GLY A 505 27.44 -11.10 16.51
C GLY A 505 26.86 -12.45 16.07
N GLY A 506 27.31 -13.54 16.69
CA GLY A 506 26.80 -14.89 16.47
C GLY A 506 27.59 -15.71 15.46
N SER A 507 28.81 -15.31 15.13
CA SER A 507 29.79 -16.13 14.39
C SER A 507 30.47 -17.15 15.30
N ILE A 508 30.77 -18.32 14.79
CA ILE A 508 31.62 -19.31 15.49
C ILE A 508 33.02 -18.71 15.82
N ARG A 509 33.42 -17.66 15.10
CA ARG A 509 34.72 -17.00 15.23
C ARG A 509 34.65 -15.63 15.90
N ASP A 510 33.59 -15.34 16.65
CA ASP A 510 33.44 -14.06 17.34
C ASP A 510 34.64 -13.76 18.26
N GLU A 511 35.20 -14.77 18.95
CA GLU A 511 36.38 -14.60 19.81
C GLU A 511 37.61 -14.05 19.05
N MET A 512 37.82 -14.50 17.80
CA MET A 512 38.91 -13.98 16.97
C MET A 512 38.67 -12.52 16.59
N VAL A 513 37.43 -12.16 16.29
CA VAL A 513 37.06 -10.79 15.91
C VAL A 513 37.17 -9.86 17.12
N ILE A 514 36.72 -10.31 18.31
CA ILE A 514 36.84 -9.56 19.58
C ILE A 514 38.32 -9.32 19.94
N LYS A 515 39.14 -10.38 19.88
CA LYS A 515 40.59 -10.25 20.15
C LYS A 515 41.22 -9.20 19.22
N ARG A 516 40.88 -9.26 17.94
CA ARG A 516 41.39 -8.33 16.93
C ARG A 516 40.91 -6.90 17.14
N ALA A 517 39.65 -6.70 17.57
CA ALA A 517 39.14 -5.40 17.95
C ALA A 517 39.94 -4.77 19.11
N ASN A 518 40.28 -5.56 20.12
CA ASN A 518 41.09 -5.11 21.26
C ASN A 518 42.53 -4.74 20.81
N GLU A 519 43.16 -5.57 19.96
CA GLU A 519 44.50 -5.27 19.42
C GLU A 519 44.53 -3.97 18.61
N LEU A 520 43.41 -3.59 17.99
CA LEU A 520 43.27 -2.40 17.15
C LEU A 520 42.67 -1.18 17.92
N ASP A 521 42.49 -1.28 19.21
CA ASP A 521 41.83 -0.26 20.07
C ASP A 521 40.46 0.20 19.48
N CYS A 522 39.65 -0.75 18.97
CA CYS A 522 38.35 -0.49 18.38
C CYS A 522 37.24 -1.01 19.31
N ALA A 523 36.25 -0.16 19.62
CA ALA A 523 35.07 -0.63 20.33
C ALA A 523 34.21 -1.52 19.43
N LEU A 524 33.85 -2.71 19.94
CA LEU A 524 32.99 -3.65 19.21
C LEU A 524 31.72 -3.94 19.99
N VAL A 525 30.58 -3.76 19.34
CA VAL A 525 29.24 -3.96 19.92
C VAL A 525 28.48 -5.03 19.17
N PHE A 526 27.91 -5.99 19.91
CA PHE A 526 26.96 -6.95 19.38
C PHE A 526 25.54 -6.54 19.73
N CYS A 527 24.64 -6.52 18.71
CA CYS A 527 23.25 -6.10 18.88
C CYS A 527 22.23 -7.26 18.87
N GLY A 528 22.70 -8.50 18.64
CA GLY A 528 21.88 -9.71 18.72
C GLY A 528 20.81 -9.89 17.62
N LYS A 529 20.77 -9.03 16.61
CA LYS A 529 19.78 -9.10 15.52
C LYS A 529 20.41 -8.82 14.16
N ARG A 530 20.33 -9.76 13.23
CA ARG A 530 20.71 -9.60 11.82
C ARG A 530 19.63 -8.81 11.06
N VAL A 531 20.03 -7.97 10.09
CA VAL A 531 19.14 -7.04 9.37
C VAL A 531 19.32 -7.08 7.84
N PHE A 532 19.30 -8.24 7.24
CA PHE A 532 19.43 -8.40 5.78
C PHE A 532 18.28 -7.78 5.00
N ARG A 533 18.58 -7.18 3.85
CA ARG A 533 17.64 -6.73 2.82
C ARG A 533 18.15 -7.15 1.43
N HIS A 534 17.37 -7.95 0.74
CA HIS A 534 17.63 -8.42 -0.63
C HIS A 534 16.75 -7.72 -1.65
#